data_7502fdba2e14ab038672390473a0e26c
#
_entry.id   7502fdba2e14ab038672390473a0e26c
#
_cell.length_a   1.000
_cell.length_b   1.000
_cell.length_c   1.000
_cell.angle_alpha   90.00
_cell.angle_beta   90.00
_cell.angle_gamma   90.00
#
_symmetry.space_group_name_H-M   'P 1'
#
loop_
_entity.id
_entity.type
_entity.pdbx_description
1 polymer ?
#
loop_
_entity_poly.entity_id
_entity_poly.type
_entity_poly.pdbx_seq_one_letter_code
_entity_poly.pdbx_strand_id
1 'polypeptide(L)'
;SYYSAFCSEGGRYFGRLMSTGHVNVERQRKQSALYDTDFAVELGKKILSAKVKNQSVVLRRYEKSKYKTLEEEQQMMSICRNRILTSKKITEMIGFEGQAAKSYFQGLSKCIDEEFKFQGRSRRPPKDEFNSMISFGYSLLLNEVYCKIEMKGLNPYFGFIHRDAEKHPTLASDLMEEWRAVIVDATVMSLINGYEIKKEHFQADLDQPGCYLTREGLKIFLNKLERKFRTEVRYLKYTDSAVSFRRAILLQMDRLAKAIEEGDASIYEPIIIR
;
A
#
# COMPACT_ATOMS: atom_id res chain seq x y z
N SER A 1 2.43 9.77 -23.11
CA SER A 1 1.73 8.50 -23.41
C SER A 1 0.56 8.36 -22.47
N TYR A 2 -0.65 8.18 -23.04
CA TYR A 2 -1.88 7.99 -22.28
C TYR A 2 -2.09 6.50 -22.06
N TYR A 3 -2.27 6.10 -20.81
CA TYR A 3 -2.72 4.75 -20.45
C TYR A 3 -4.17 4.84 -20.03
N SER A 4 -5.00 3.99 -20.61
CA SER A 4 -6.38 3.82 -20.16
C SER A 4 -6.49 2.47 -19.46
N ALA A 5 -6.79 2.50 -18.16
CA ALA A 5 -7.14 1.32 -17.40
C ALA A 5 -8.66 1.19 -17.34
N PHE A 6 -9.17 -0.02 -17.55
CA PHE A 6 -10.58 -0.33 -17.45
C PHE A 6 -10.82 -1.17 -16.21
N CYS A 7 -11.70 -0.69 -15.31
CA CYS A 7 -12.11 -1.42 -14.13
C CYS A 7 -13.57 -1.86 -14.29
N SER A 8 -13.88 -3.08 -13.84
CA SER A 8 -15.26 -3.55 -13.71
C SER A 8 -15.98 -2.90 -12.53
N GLU A 9 -17.29 -3.01 -12.45
CA GLU A 9 -18.05 -2.78 -11.23
C GLU A 9 -17.41 -3.56 -10.06
N GLY A 10 -17.12 -2.90 -8.96
CA GLY A 10 -16.35 -3.48 -7.84
C GLY A 10 -14.84 -3.29 -7.88
N GLY A 11 -14.30 -2.47 -8.81
CA GLY A 11 -12.89 -2.05 -8.80
C GLY A 11 -11.89 -3.11 -9.26
N ARG A 12 -12.34 -4.20 -9.88
CA ARG A 12 -11.45 -5.21 -10.46
C ARG A 12 -10.84 -4.68 -11.74
N TYR A 13 -9.52 -4.80 -11.85
CA TYR A 13 -8.81 -4.52 -13.09
C TYR A 13 -9.29 -5.48 -14.20
N PHE A 14 -9.83 -4.94 -15.27
CA PHE A 14 -10.38 -5.71 -16.38
C PHE A 14 -9.46 -5.73 -17.59
N GLY A 15 -8.80 -4.65 -17.89
CA GLY A 15 -7.93 -4.54 -19.04
C GLY A 15 -7.34 -3.14 -19.21
N ARG A 16 -6.46 -3.02 -20.18
CA ARG A 16 -5.78 -1.77 -20.51
C ARG A 16 -5.41 -1.70 -21.97
N LEU A 17 -5.21 -0.49 -22.47
CA LEU A 17 -4.54 -0.25 -23.73
C LEU A 17 -3.07 0.08 -23.45
N MET A 18 -2.15 -0.68 -24.04
CA MET A 18 -0.72 -0.43 -23.97
C MET A 18 -0.15 -0.11 -25.33
N SER A 19 0.83 0.78 -25.34
CA SER A 19 1.73 0.92 -26.46
C SER A 19 2.72 -0.27 -26.47
N THR A 20 2.93 -0.89 -27.59
CA THR A 20 3.88 -2.01 -27.79
C THR A 20 5.33 -1.64 -27.48
N GLY A 21 5.68 -0.35 -27.47
CA GLY A 21 7.02 0.16 -27.23
C GLY A 21 7.47 0.16 -25.75
N HIS A 22 6.65 -0.26 -24.79
CA HIS A 22 6.99 -0.28 -23.37
C HIS A 22 7.49 -1.61 -22.84
N VAL A 23 7.46 -2.67 -23.66
CA VAL A 23 7.98 -3.98 -23.25
C VAL A 23 9.51 -3.94 -23.25
N ASN A 24 10.14 -4.14 -22.09
CA ASN A 24 11.59 -4.27 -21.96
C ASN A 24 11.94 -5.70 -21.53
N VAL A 25 12.21 -6.56 -22.51
CA VAL A 25 12.48 -7.98 -22.29
C VAL A 25 13.74 -8.20 -21.45
N GLU A 26 14.78 -7.42 -21.70
CA GLU A 26 16.04 -7.53 -20.94
C GLU A 26 15.83 -7.19 -19.45
N ARG A 27 15.11 -6.11 -19.17
CA ARG A 27 14.78 -5.71 -17.80
C ARG A 27 13.96 -6.78 -17.09
N GLN A 28 12.97 -7.37 -17.76
CA GLN A 28 12.15 -8.43 -17.19
C GLN A 28 12.95 -9.72 -16.92
N ARG A 29 13.94 -10.05 -17.79
CA ARG A 29 14.85 -11.18 -17.54
C ARG A 29 15.75 -10.91 -16.34
N LYS A 30 16.31 -9.71 -16.21
CA LYS A 30 17.09 -9.30 -15.02
C LYS A 30 16.22 -9.35 -13.77
N GLN A 31 14.99 -8.83 -13.84
CA GLN A 31 14.03 -8.89 -12.73
C GLN A 31 13.81 -10.33 -12.26
N SER A 32 13.57 -11.26 -13.18
CA SER A 32 13.36 -12.67 -12.85
C SER A 32 14.63 -13.31 -12.28
N ALA A 33 15.82 -12.98 -12.80
CA ALA A 33 17.09 -13.54 -12.34
C ALA A 33 17.48 -13.10 -10.92
N LEU A 34 16.94 -11.98 -10.44
CA LEU A 34 17.20 -11.46 -9.09
C LEU A 34 16.26 -12.05 -8.01
N TYR A 35 15.30 -12.87 -8.41
CA TYR A 35 14.45 -13.64 -7.48
C TYR A 35 15.31 -14.62 -6.68
N ASP A 36 14.99 -14.80 -5.38
CA ASP A 36 15.73 -15.67 -4.44
C ASP A 36 17.23 -15.35 -4.28
N THR A 37 17.64 -14.11 -4.59
CA THR A 37 19.00 -13.63 -4.36
C THR A 37 19.09 -12.65 -3.17
N ASP A 38 20.30 -12.25 -2.80
CA ASP A 38 20.53 -11.21 -1.79
C ASP A 38 19.87 -9.89 -2.16
N PHE A 39 19.70 -9.59 -3.45
CA PHE A 39 18.94 -8.44 -3.93
C PHE A 39 17.50 -8.44 -3.40
N ALA A 40 16.81 -9.58 -3.50
CA ALA A 40 15.43 -9.71 -3.03
C ALA A 40 15.35 -9.53 -1.51
N VAL A 41 16.31 -10.07 -0.76
CA VAL A 41 16.40 -9.92 0.70
C VAL A 41 16.59 -8.45 1.09
N GLU A 42 17.55 -7.76 0.48
CA GLU A 42 17.84 -6.35 0.79
C GLU A 42 16.69 -5.41 0.35
N LEU A 43 16.10 -5.65 -0.80
CA LEU A 43 14.90 -4.92 -1.24
C LEU A 43 13.72 -5.13 -0.27
N GLY A 44 13.49 -6.38 0.16
CA GLY A 44 12.46 -6.74 1.14
C GLY A 44 12.64 -6.00 2.48
N LYS A 45 13.86 -5.95 3.02
CA LYS A 45 14.19 -5.16 4.22
C LYS A 45 13.80 -3.70 4.07
N LYS A 46 14.16 -3.09 2.94
CA LYS A 46 13.86 -1.68 2.66
C LYS A 46 12.36 -1.42 2.62
N ILE A 47 11.61 -2.18 1.83
CA ILE A 47 10.17 -1.99 1.64
C ILE A 47 9.40 -2.25 2.95
N LEU A 48 9.64 -3.39 3.60
CA LEU A 48 8.88 -3.76 4.80
C LEU A 48 9.23 -2.90 6.01
N SER A 49 10.51 -2.51 6.18
CA SER A 49 10.88 -1.58 7.24
C SER A 49 10.29 -0.17 7.02
N ALA A 50 10.20 0.27 5.76
CA ALA A 50 9.55 1.53 5.41
C ALA A 50 8.03 1.48 5.67
N LYS A 51 7.37 0.38 5.30
CA LYS A 51 5.96 0.13 5.64
C LYS A 51 5.72 0.33 7.12
N VAL A 52 6.45 -0.41 7.98
CA VAL A 52 6.26 -0.34 9.44
C VAL A 52 6.57 1.07 9.96
N LYS A 53 7.59 1.74 9.43
CA LYS A 53 7.92 3.13 9.80
C LYS A 53 6.79 4.08 9.42
N ASN A 54 6.24 3.98 8.22
CA ASN A 54 5.15 4.83 7.75
C ASN A 54 3.86 4.58 8.56
N GLN A 55 3.57 3.33 8.88
CA GLN A 55 2.47 2.95 9.79
C GLN A 55 2.64 3.59 11.17
N SER A 56 3.83 3.51 11.76
CA SER A 56 4.15 4.13 13.04
C SER A 56 3.94 5.65 13.01
N VAL A 57 4.35 6.33 11.93
CA VAL A 57 4.15 7.79 11.80
C VAL A 57 2.67 8.13 11.65
N VAL A 58 1.91 7.40 10.85
CA VAL A 58 0.45 7.60 10.70
C VAL A 58 -0.24 7.40 12.06
N LEU A 59 0.11 6.33 12.78
CA LEU A 59 -0.47 6.02 14.08
C LEU A 59 -0.20 7.14 15.11
N ARG A 60 1.04 7.66 15.19
CA ARG A 60 1.40 8.78 16.07
C ARG A 60 0.61 10.05 15.80
N ARG A 61 0.26 10.32 14.53
CA ARG A 61 -0.56 11.49 14.20
C ARG A 61 -1.95 11.38 14.80
N TYR A 62 -2.57 10.18 14.75
CA TYR A 62 -3.87 9.93 15.35
C TYR A 62 -3.81 9.82 16.88
N GLU A 63 -2.78 9.19 17.43
CA GLU A 63 -2.50 9.18 18.88
C GLU A 63 -2.53 10.59 19.46
N LYS A 64 -1.75 11.51 18.85
CA LYS A 64 -1.70 12.91 19.26
C LYS A 64 -3.03 13.63 19.11
N SER A 65 -3.73 13.43 17.98
CA SER A 65 -4.99 14.14 17.69
C SER A 65 -6.16 13.65 18.55
N LYS A 66 -6.13 12.40 19.02
CA LYS A 66 -7.18 11.78 19.85
C LYS A 66 -6.82 11.67 21.32
N TYR A 67 -5.65 12.20 21.73
CA TYR A 67 -5.15 12.13 23.12
C TYR A 67 -5.16 10.69 23.68
N LYS A 68 -4.73 9.72 22.86
CA LYS A 68 -4.60 8.31 23.23
C LYS A 68 -3.15 7.98 23.55
N THR A 69 -2.93 6.95 24.35
CA THR A 69 -1.59 6.39 24.61
C THR A 69 -1.47 5.04 23.88
N LEU A 70 -0.51 4.94 23.00
CA LEU A 70 -0.26 3.75 22.15
C LEU A 70 1.19 3.27 22.30
N GLU A 71 1.77 3.37 23.48
CA GLU A 71 3.17 3.02 23.74
C GLU A 71 3.47 1.56 23.41
N GLU A 72 2.59 0.64 23.82
CA GLU A 72 2.75 -0.80 23.55
C GLU A 72 2.77 -1.11 22.07
N GLU A 73 1.82 -0.55 21.32
CA GLU A 73 1.73 -0.74 19.87
C GLU A 73 2.95 -0.14 19.17
N GLN A 74 3.36 1.07 19.53
CA GLN A 74 4.53 1.74 18.98
C GLN A 74 5.83 0.97 19.30
N GLN A 75 5.98 0.47 20.51
CA GLN A 75 7.13 -0.32 20.93
C GLN A 75 7.20 -1.65 20.15
N MET A 76 6.08 -2.36 20.04
CA MET A 76 6.02 -3.61 19.27
C MET A 76 6.39 -3.38 17.80
N MET A 77 5.85 -2.34 17.18
CA MET A 77 6.16 -1.96 15.79
C MET A 77 7.66 -1.64 15.64
N SER A 78 8.26 -0.95 16.62
CA SER A 78 9.70 -0.64 16.61
C SER A 78 10.56 -1.91 16.68
N ILE A 79 10.21 -2.85 17.58
CA ILE A 79 10.89 -4.15 17.71
C ILE A 79 10.79 -4.92 16.38
N CYS A 80 9.59 -5.04 15.83
CA CYS A 80 9.36 -5.75 14.56
C CYS A 80 10.18 -5.12 13.41
N ARG A 81 10.20 -3.78 13.32
CA ARG A 81 11.01 -3.09 12.31
C ARG A 81 12.49 -3.41 12.44
N ASN A 82 13.04 -3.41 13.64
CA ASN A 82 14.45 -3.76 13.88
C ASN A 82 14.73 -5.23 13.50
N ARG A 83 13.81 -6.14 13.82
CA ARG A 83 13.90 -7.55 13.41
C ARG A 83 13.87 -7.72 11.89
N ILE A 84 13.01 -6.98 11.18
CA ILE A 84 13.00 -6.96 9.70
C ILE A 84 14.38 -6.57 9.16
N LEU A 85 14.98 -5.50 9.67
CA LEU A 85 16.28 -5.01 9.22
C LEU A 85 17.44 -6.01 9.46
N THR A 86 17.33 -6.84 10.48
CA THR A 86 18.36 -7.84 10.83
C THR A 86 18.08 -9.23 10.28
N SER A 87 16.89 -9.48 9.70
CA SER A 87 16.51 -10.77 9.14
C SER A 87 17.36 -11.12 7.91
N LYS A 88 17.61 -12.41 7.74
CA LYS A 88 18.33 -12.94 6.58
C LYS A 88 17.40 -13.64 5.58
N LYS A 89 16.15 -13.86 5.94
CA LYS A 89 15.14 -14.57 5.13
C LYS A 89 13.86 -13.75 5.01
N ILE A 90 13.31 -13.73 3.81
CA ILE A 90 12.06 -13.02 3.52
C ILE A 90 10.90 -13.55 4.36
N THR A 91 10.85 -14.86 4.61
CA THR A 91 9.80 -15.49 5.45
C THR A 91 9.80 -14.97 6.89
N GLU A 92 10.98 -14.70 7.47
CA GLU A 92 11.10 -14.08 8.80
C GLU A 92 10.58 -12.64 8.79
N MET A 93 10.96 -11.88 7.75
CA MET A 93 10.51 -10.48 7.58
C MET A 93 8.97 -10.38 7.48
N ILE A 94 8.34 -11.28 6.71
CA ILE A 94 6.88 -11.35 6.58
C ILE A 94 6.22 -11.67 7.94
N GLY A 95 6.82 -12.54 8.75
CA GLY A 95 6.33 -12.83 10.10
C GLY A 95 6.35 -11.59 11.01
N PHE A 96 7.46 -10.86 11.04
CA PHE A 96 7.58 -9.62 11.81
C PHE A 96 6.70 -8.50 11.26
N GLU A 97 6.55 -8.40 9.94
CA GLU A 97 5.64 -7.47 9.29
C GLU A 97 4.18 -7.73 9.73
N GLY A 98 3.75 -9.00 9.73
CA GLY A 98 2.41 -9.39 10.17
C GLY A 98 2.13 -9.03 11.62
N GLN A 99 3.13 -9.20 12.52
CA GLN A 99 3.02 -8.80 13.92
C GLN A 99 2.95 -7.27 14.07
N ALA A 100 3.77 -6.52 13.33
CA ALA A 100 3.71 -5.06 13.29
C ALA A 100 2.35 -4.56 12.77
N ALA A 101 1.82 -5.18 11.72
CA ALA A 101 0.51 -4.85 11.17
C ALA A 101 -0.63 -5.10 12.16
N LYS A 102 -0.56 -6.19 12.94
CA LYS A 102 -1.54 -6.46 14.01
C LYS A 102 -1.54 -5.34 15.03
N SER A 103 -0.38 -4.94 15.55
CA SER A 103 -0.25 -3.82 16.52
C SER A 103 -0.73 -2.50 15.91
N TYR A 104 -0.37 -2.22 14.66
CA TYR A 104 -0.83 -1.04 13.94
C TYR A 104 -2.36 -0.93 13.87
N PHE A 105 -3.05 -1.99 13.43
CA PHE A 105 -4.50 -1.99 13.32
C PHE A 105 -5.20 -1.96 14.69
N GLN A 106 -4.61 -2.56 15.72
CA GLN A 106 -5.08 -2.40 17.10
C GLN A 106 -5.01 -0.93 17.55
N GLY A 107 -3.89 -0.26 17.29
CA GLY A 107 -3.74 1.16 17.59
C GLY A 107 -4.70 2.05 16.81
N LEU A 108 -4.91 1.80 15.50
CA LEU A 108 -5.90 2.55 14.72
C LEU A 108 -7.32 2.37 15.27
N SER A 109 -7.68 1.15 15.69
CA SER A 109 -9.00 0.89 16.29
C SER A 109 -9.22 1.63 17.61
N LYS A 110 -8.14 1.96 18.35
CA LYS A 110 -8.22 2.81 19.54
C LYS A 110 -8.42 4.31 19.20
N CYS A 111 -8.00 4.73 18.00
CA CYS A 111 -8.00 6.13 17.54
C CYS A 111 -9.15 6.48 16.59
N ILE A 112 -9.94 5.51 16.18
CA ILE A 112 -11.09 5.71 15.29
C ILE A 112 -12.32 6.15 16.09
N ASP A 113 -13.26 6.81 15.42
CA ASP A 113 -14.56 7.12 16.01
C ASP A 113 -15.27 5.85 16.49
N GLU A 114 -15.93 5.93 17.66
CA GLU A 114 -16.52 4.77 18.34
C GLU A 114 -17.52 4.02 17.46
N GLU A 115 -18.28 4.76 16.65
CA GLU A 115 -19.28 4.21 15.72
C GLU A 115 -18.65 3.30 14.64
N PHE A 116 -17.38 3.55 14.28
CA PHE A 116 -16.65 2.80 13.24
C PHE A 116 -15.59 1.85 13.80
N LYS A 117 -15.66 1.52 15.08
CA LYS A 117 -14.73 0.56 15.69
C LYS A 117 -14.73 -0.79 14.98
N PHE A 118 -13.57 -1.38 14.86
CA PHE A 118 -13.35 -2.67 14.24
C PHE A 118 -12.42 -3.53 15.12
N GLN A 119 -12.54 -4.86 15.00
CA GLN A 119 -11.78 -5.81 15.83
C GLN A 119 -10.50 -6.37 15.16
N GLY A 120 -10.09 -5.78 14.06
CA GLY A 120 -8.93 -6.23 13.28
C GLY A 120 -9.21 -6.29 11.79
N ARG A 121 -8.23 -6.77 11.02
CA ARG A 121 -8.39 -6.85 9.56
C ARG A 121 -9.25 -8.03 9.13
N SER A 122 -10.36 -7.74 8.45
CA SER A 122 -11.15 -8.70 7.67
C SER A 122 -11.09 -8.33 6.19
N ARG A 123 -10.96 -9.34 5.29
CA ARG A 123 -10.65 -9.06 3.88
C ARG A 123 -11.72 -9.57 2.91
N ARG A 124 -12.13 -10.79 3.03
CA ARG A 124 -13.04 -11.46 2.09
C ARG A 124 -14.00 -12.36 2.86
N PRO A 125 -15.19 -11.90 3.14
CA PRO A 125 -15.71 -10.52 2.96
C PRO A 125 -15.20 -9.54 4.04
N PRO A 126 -15.24 -8.21 3.78
CA PRO A 126 -15.04 -7.21 4.84
C PRO A 126 -16.25 -7.22 5.77
N LYS A 127 -16.01 -7.26 7.10
CA LYS A 127 -17.06 -7.45 8.10
C LYS A 127 -17.62 -6.14 8.66
N ASP A 128 -16.96 -5.05 8.41
CA ASP A 128 -17.28 -3.71 8.94
C ASP A 128 -16.89 -2.62 7.92
N GLU A 129 -17.33 -1.41 8.17
CA GLU A 129 -17.18 -0.26 7.29
C GLU A 129 -15.72 0.15 7.10
N PHE A 130 -14.93 0.11 8.17
CA PHE A 130 -13.50 0.39 8.09
C PHE A 130 -12.81 -0.60 7.14
N ASN A 131 -13.04 -1.90 7.34
CA ASN A 131 -12.48 -2.96 6.52
C ASN A 131 -12.96 -2.93 5.08
N SER A 132 -14.21 -2.49 4.85
CA SER A 132 -14.79 -2.25 3.52
C SER A 132 -13.96 -1.22 2.75
N MET A 133 -13.79 -0.03 3.33
CA MET A 133 -13.02 1.05 2.72
C MET A 133 -11.54 0.70 2.52
N ILE A 134 -10.91 0.08 3.52
CA ILE A 134 -9.49 -0.35 3.42
C ILE A 134 -9.30 -1.36 2.31
N SER A 135 -10.17 -2.36 2.20
CA SER A 135 -10.06 -3.40 1.17
C SER A 135 -10.25 -2.84 -0.23
N PHE A 136 -11.23 -1.97 -0.40
CA PHE A 136 -11.48 -1.29 -1.67
C PHE A 136 -10.33 -0.34 -2.03
N GLY A 137 -9.88 0.47 -1.08
CA GLY A 137 -8.75 1.40 -1.27
C GLY A 137 -7.45 0.69 -1.62
N TYR A 138 -7.17 -0.46 -1.02
CA TYR A 138 -6.00 -1.27 -1.38
C TYR A 138 -6.10 -1.84 -2.78
N SER A 139 -7.28 -2.20 -3.25
CA SER A 139 -7.48 -2.64 -4.64
C SER A 139 -7.21 -1.52 -5.63
N LEU A 140 -7.64 -0.30 -5.33
CA LEU A 140 -7.37 0.88 -6.16
C LEU A 140 -5.88 1.26 -6.16
N LEU A 141 -5.22 1.21 -4.99
CA LEU A 141 -3.78 1.45 -4.88
C LEU A 141 -2.97 0.39 -5.61
N LEU A 142 -3.37 -0.89 -5.53
CA LEU A 142 -2.74 -1.97 -6.27
C LEU A 142 -2.79 -1.71 -7.78
N ASN A 143 -3.95 -1.29 -8.31
CA ASN A 143 -4.11 -0.96 -9.72
C ASN A 143 -3.24 0.24 -10.13
N GLU A 144 -3.16 1.28 -9.29
CA GLU A 144 -2.30 2.45 -9.54
C GLU A 144 -0.82 2.04 -9.62
N VAL A 145 -0.33 1.22 -8.68
CA VAL A 145 1.04 0.70 -8.67
C VAL A 145 1.29 -0.24 -9.85
N TYR A 146 0.37 -1.14 -10.12
CA TYR A 146 0.43 -2.07 -11.24
C TYR A 146 0.66 -1.33 -12.57
N CYS A 147 -0.14 -0.32 -12.87
CA CYS A 147 0.00 0.48 -14.08
C CYS A 147 1.39 1.16 -14.17
N LYS A 148 1.95 1.63 -13.05
CA LYS A 148 3.27 2.29 -13.05
C LYS A 148 4.41 1.30 -13.26
N ILE A 149 4.30 0.09 -12.72
CA ILE A 149 5.26 -1.00 -12.97
C ILE A 149 5.38 -1.27 -14.46
N GLU A 150 4.25 -1.43 -15.13
CA GLU A 150 4.21 -1.72 -16.56
C GLU A 150 4.70 -0.55 -17.41
N MET A 151 4.40 0.69 -17.01
CA MET A 151 4.95 1.90 -17.66
C MET A 151 6.48 1.91 -17.68
N LYS A 152 7.12 1.19 -16.77
CA LYS A 152 8.58 1.07 -16.67
C LYS A 152 9.12 -0.22 -17.26
N GLY A 153 8.30 -0.99 -17.98
CA GLY A 153 8.70 -2.23 -18.64
C GLY A 153 9.05 -3.37 -17.68
N LEU A 154 8.62 -3.27 -16.41
CA LEU A 154 8.73 -4.33 -15.42
C LEU A 154 7.53 -5.27 -15.52
N ASN A 155 7.68 -6.51 -15.07
CA ASN A 155 6.59 -7.46 -14.96
C ASN A 155 5.93 -7.36 -13.57
N PRO A 156 4.64 -7.01 -13.47
CA PRO A 156 3.96 -6.86 -12.18
C PRO A 156 3.76 -8.18 -11.42
N TYR A 157 3.94 -9.32 -12.07
CA TYR A 157 3.77 -10.65 -11.47
C TYR A 157 5.08 -11.23 -10.90
N PHE A 158 6.24 -10.63 -11.19
CA PHE A 158 7.53 -11.08 -10.68
C PHE A 158 7.91 -10.26 -9.43
N GLY A 159 7.38 -10.67 -8.27
CA GLY A 159 7.68 -10.07 -6.98
C GLY A 159 9.00 -10.54 -6.37
N PHE A 160 9.36 -9.94 -5.23
CA PHE A 160 10.57 -10.27 -4.47
C PHE A 160 10.26 -10.69 -3.03
N ILE A 161 9.09 -10.28 -2.49
CA ILE A 161 8.71 -10.49 -1.08
C ILE A 161 7.60 -11.54 -0.97
N HIS A 162 6.49 -11.32 -1.68
CA HIS A 162 5.39 -12.27 -1.69
C HIS A 162 5.68 -13.41 -2.65
N ARG A 163 5.29 -14.63 -2.26
CA ARG A 163 5.39 -15.79 -3.14
C ARG A 163 4.50 -15.63 -4.36
N ASP A 164 5.00 -16.09 -5.48
CA ASP A 164 4.24 -16.10 -6.72
C ASP A 164 2.93 -16.89 -6.55
N ALA A 165 1.86 -16.31 -7.06
CA ALA A 165 0.54 -16.91 -7.04
C ALA A 165 -0.16 -16.61 -8.38
N GLU A 166 -0.86 -17.60 -8.91
CA GLU A 166 -1.59 -17.44 -10.16
C GLU A 166 -2.55 -16.24 -10.10
N LYS A 167 -2.54 -15.43 -11.13
CA LYS A 167 -3.40 -14.25 -11.29
C LYS A 167 -3.21 -13.17 -10.22
N HIS A 168 -2.12 -13.24 -9.45
CA HIS A 168 -1.82 -12.25 -8.41
C HIS A 168 -0.56 -11.44 -8.75
N PRO A 169 -0.65 -10.11 -8.94
CA PRO A 169 0.51 -9.29 -9.28
C PRO A 169 1.38 -9.06 -8.03
N THR A 170 2.33 -9.98 -7.79
CA THR A 170 3.15 -10.02 -6.58
C THR A 170 4.06 -8.81 -6.45
N LEU A 171 4.70 -8.33 -7.54
CA LEU A 171 5.50 -7.11 -7.48
C LEU A 171 4.66 -5.87 -7.13
N ALA A 172 3.44 -5.77 -7.68
CA ALA A 172 2.56 -4.66 -7.32
C ALA A 172 2.14 -4.73 -5.86
N SER A 173 1.93 -5.94 -5.32
CA SER A 173 1.67 -6.16 -3.90
C SER A 173 2.85 -5.77 -3.01
N ASP A 174 4.07 -6.11 -3.41
CA ASP A 174 5.31 -5.74 -2.71
C ASP A 174 5.47 -4.22 -2.63
N LEU A 175 5.37 -3.55 -3.77
CA LEU A 175 5.66 -2.12 -3.88
C LEU A 175 4.56 -1.23 -3.29
N MET A 176 3.32 -1.71 -3.21
CA MET A 176 2.27 -0.94 -2.56
C MET A 176 2.40 -0.90 -1.03
N GLU A 177 3.21 -1.78 -0.42
CA GLU A 177 3.31 -1.90 1.03
C GLU A 177 3.72 -0.57 1.70
N GLU A 178 4.68 0.14 1.14
CA GLU A 178 5.12 1.43 1.68
C GLU A 178 4.09 2.57 1.56
N TRP A 179 3.09 2.40 0.67
CA TRP A 179 2.06 3.40 0.38
C TRP A 179 0.74 3.18 1.12
N ARG A 180 0.46 1.96 1.59
CA ARG A 180 -0.82 1.58 2.19
C ARG A 180 -1.25 2.53 3.29
N ALA A 181 -0.43 2.69 4.32
CA ALA A 181 -0.73 3.57 5.45
C ALA A 181 -0.80 5.05 5.05
N VAL A 182 0.10 5.46 4.15
CA VAL A 182 0.27 6.85 3.74
C VAL A 182 -0.91 7.35 2.91
N ILE A 183 -1.42 6.52 2.02
CA ILE A 183 -2.48 6.89 1.07
C ILE A 183 -3.83 6.40 1.56
N VAL A 184 -4.01 5.08 1.73
CA VAL A 184 -5.33 4.50 1.96
C VAL A 184 -5.76 4.64 3.41
N ASP A 185 -4.96 4.16 4.38
CA ASP A 185 -5.35 4.16 5.78
C ASP A 185 -5.56 5.59 6.30
N ALA A 186 -4.65 6.51 5.93
CA ALA A 186 -4.80 7.92 6.27
C ALA A 186 -6.05 8.56 5.64
N THR A 187 -6.47 8.12 4.44
CA THR A 187 -7.71 8.60 3.80
C THR A 187 -8.93 8.08 4.54
N VAL A 188 -8.98 6.78 4.87
CA VAL A 188 -10.09 6.17 5.60
C VAL A 188 -10.25 6.80 6.99
N MET A 189 -9.17 6.92 7.74
CA MET A 189 -9.18 7.57 9.06
C MET A 189 -9.61 9.04 8.98
N SER A 190 -9.19 9.76 7.92
CA SER A 190 -9.62 11.15 7.71
C SER A 190 -11.11 11.27 7.41
N LEU A 191 -11.67 10.35 6.60
CA LEU A 191 -13.09 10.33 6.29
C LEU A 191 -13.94 10.08 7.54
N ILE A 192 -13.55 9.11 8.35
CA ILE A 192 -14.30 8.73 9.55
C ILE A 192 -14.14 9.82 10.63
N ASN A 193 -12.94 10.16 11.00
CA ASN A 193 -12.69 11.14 12.07
C ASN A 193 -13.05 12.58 11.68
N GLY A 194 -13.19 12.86 10.39
CA GLY A 194 -13.69 14.12 9.83
C GLY A 194 -15.19 14.16 9.61
N TYR A 195 -15.92 13.08 9.97
CA TYR A 195 -17.37 12.96 9.79
C TYR A 195 -17.84 13.16 8.34
N GLU A 196 -16.96 12.88 7.37
CA GLU A 196 -17.25 12.99 5.94
C GLU A 196 -18.00 11.75 5.41
N ILE A 197 -17.89 10.62 6.13
CA ILE A 197 -18.58 9.37 5.82
C ILE A 197 -19.39 8.92 7.04
N LYS A 198 -20.58 8.34 6.81
CA LYS A 198 -21.53 7.92 7.84
C LYS A 198 -21.96 6.48 7.60
N LYS A 199 -22.60 5.85 8.60
CA LYS A 199 -23.12 4.48 8.51
C LYS A 199 -24.07 4.27 7.33
N GLU A 200 -24.91 5.25 7.02
CA GLU A 200 -25.85 5.22 5.88
C GLU A 200 -25.19 5.10 4.51
N HIS A 201 -23.87 5.39 4.42
CA HIS A 201 -23.09 5.20 3.21
C HIS A 201 -22.60 3.76 3.00
N PHE A 202 -23.07 2.84 3.85
CA PHE A 202 -22.74 1.41 3.76
C PHE A 202 -24.02 0.56 3.73
N GLN A 203 -23.90 -0.60 3.13
CA GLN A 203 -24.99 -1.59 3.03
C GLN A 203 -24.44 -2.99 3.15
N ALA A 204 -25.26 -3.90 3.67
CA ALA A 204 -25.02 -5.34 3.54
C ALA A 204 -25.44 -5.76 2.13
N ASP A 205 -24.71 -6.70 1.54
CA ASP A 205 -25.12 -7.35 0.32
C ASP A 205 -26.11 -8.49 0.68
N LEU A 206 -27.21 -8.60 -0.04
CA LEU A 206 -28.23 -9.64 0.18
C LEU A 206 -27.74 -11.02 -0.29
N ASP A 207 -26.85 -11.04 -1.30
CA ASP A 207 -26.37 -12.26 -1.94
C ASP A 207 -24.99 -12.71 -1.40
N GLN A 208 -24.23 -11.79 -0.79
CA GLN A 208 -22.88 -12.06 -0.28
C GLN A 208 -22.69 -11.46 1.11
N PRO A 209 -22.23 -12.25 2.11
CA PRO A 209 -21.96 -11.69 3.42
C PRO A 209 -20.86 -10.62 3.32
N GLY A 210 -21.08 -9.46 3.96
CA GLY A 210 -20.08 -8.38 3.99
C GLY A 210 -20.70 -7.01 4.14
N CYS A 211 -19.85 -6.03 4.39
CA CYS A 211 -20.18 -4.61 4.45
C CYS A 211 -19.61 -3.93 3.21
N TYR A 212 -20.45 -3.22 2.46
CA TYR A 212 -20.08 -2.59 1.19
C TYR A 212 -20.50 -1.13 1.14
N LEU A 213 -19.72 -0.30 0.42
CA LEU A 213 -20.07 1.09 0.19
C LEU A 213 -21.30 1.19 -0.74
N THR A 214 -22.26 2.04 -0.39
CA THR A 214 -23.32 2.47 -1.30
C THR A 214 -22.73 3.30 -2.45
N ARG A 215 -23.53 3.61 -3.48
CA ARG A 215 -23.10 4.47 -4.58
C ARG A 215 -22.64 5.86 -4.10
N GLU A 216 -23.31 6.41 -3.10
CA GLU A 216 -22.92 7.69 -2.50
C GLU A 216 -21.63 7.56 -1.69
N GLY A 217 -21.52 6.55 -0.85
CA GLY A 217 -20.29 6.24 -0.10
C GLY A 217 -19.09 6.03 -1.01
N LEU A 218 -19.25 5.33 -2.14
CA LEU A 218 -18.23 5.18 -3.17
C LEU A 218 -17.77 6.53 -3.73
N LYS A 219 -18.70 7.43 -4.05
CA LYS A 219 -18.40 8.76 -4.57
C LYS A 219 -17.59 9.59 -3.57
N ILE A 220 -17.98 9.58 -2.30
CA ILE A 220 -17.29 10.28 -1.20
C ILE A 220 -15.86 9.72 -1.08
N PHE A 221 -15.74 8.40 -0.98
CA PHE A 221 -14.46 7.72 -0.81
C PHE A 221 -13.51 7.99 -1.99
N LEU A 222 -13.97 7.81 -3.23
CA LEU A 222 -13.17 8.01 -4.44
C LEU A 222 -12.70 9.47 -4.58
N ASN A 223 -13.56 10.44 -4.30
CA ASN A 223 -13.18 11.85 -4.33
C ASN A 223 -12.07 12.17 -3.31
N LYS A 224 -12.17 11.63 -2.10
CA LYS A 224 -11.16 11.83 -1.05
C LYS A 224 -9.83 11.16 -1.42
N LEU A 225 -9.89 9.92 -1.91
CA LEU A 225 -8.70 9.17 -2.33
C LEU A 225 -8.01 9.85 -3.52
N GLU A 226 -8.78 10.36 -4.50
CA GLU A 226 -8.21 11.10 -5.63
C GLU A 226 -7.53 12.40 -5.19
N ARG A 227 -8.12 13.15 -4.26
CA ARG A 227 -7.47 14.32 -3.65
C ARG A 227 -6.17 13.90 -2.96
N LYS A 228 -6.16 12.77 -2.27
CA LYS A 228 -4.95 12.23 -1.63
C LYS A 228 -3.86 11.93 -2.65
N PHE A 229 -4.16 11.26 -3.75
CA PHE A 229 -3.19 11.00 -4.83
C PHE A 229 -2.60 12.27 -5.44
N ARG A 230 -3.37 13.36 -5.49
CA ARG A 230 -2.93 14.65 -6.02
C ARG A 230 -2.19 15.52 -5.01
N THR A 231 -2.21 15.17 -3.72
CA THR A 231 -1.49 15.93 -2.69
C THR A 231 0.01 15.94 -2.96
N GLU A 232 0.62 17.11 -3.05
CA GLU A 232 2.04 17.28 -3.24
C GLU A 232 2.80 17.19 -1.92
N VAL A 233 3.92 16.48 -1.93
CA VAL A 233 4.76 16.21 -0.76
C VAL A 233 6.24 16.21 -1.12
N ARG A 234 7.09 16.48 -0.12
CA ARG A 234 8.56 16.41 -0.22
C ARG A 234 9.11 15.27 0.62
N TYR A 235 8.67 14.02 0.34
CA TYR A 235 9.12 12.85 1.07
C TYR A 235 10.20 12.05 0.33
N LEU A 236 10.37 12.28 -0.96
CA LEU A 236 11.42 11.65 -1.76
C LEU A 236 12.71 12.47 -1.65
N LYS A 237 13.79 11.85 -1.23
CA LYS A 237 15.08 12.52 -1.01
C LYS A 237 15.80 12.90 -2.32
N TYR A 238 15.42 12.23 -3.40
CA TYR A 238 16.03 12.39 -4.73
C TYR A 238 15.22 13.30 -5.67
N THR A 239 14.31 14.11 -5.11
CA THR A 239 13.59 15.16 -5.85
C THR A 239 13.76 16.50 -5.16
N ASP A 240 14.06 17.53 -5.92
CA ASP A 240 14.27 18.91 -5.41
C ASP A 240 12.95 19.64 -5.15
N SER A 241 11.88 19.19 -5.78
CA SER A 241 10.55 19.79 -5.68
C SER A 241 9.53 18.88 -5.03
N ALA A 242 8.44 19.47 -4.53
CA ALA A 242 7.26 18.72 -4.14
C ALA A 242 6.65 18.00 -5.34
N VAL A 243 6.21 16.77 -5.13
CA VAL A 243 5.54 15.96 -6.16
C VAL A 243 4.28 15.34 -5.58
N SER A 244 3.27 15.15 -6.43
CA SER A 244 2.06 14.44 -6.00
C SER A 244 2.37 12.98 -5.63
N PHE A 245 1.58 12.38 -4.73
CA PHE A 245 1.74 10.96 -4.40
C PHE A 245 1.70 10.07 -5.65
N ARG A 246 0.80 10.38 -6.61
CA ARG A 246 0.74 9.67 -7.89
C ARG A 246 2.05 9.75 -8.68
N ARG A 247 2.68 10.91 -8.71
CA ARG A 247 3.99 11.09 -9.35
C ARG A 247 5.09 10.40 -8.56
N ALA A 248 5.04 10.46 -7.23
CA ALA A 248 6.00 9.80 -6.35
C ALA A 248 6.03 8.28 -6.57
N ILE A 249 4.87 7.62 -6.71
CA ILE A 249 4.78 6.19 -7.06
C ILE A 249 5.53 5.92 -8.38
N LEU A 250 5.33 6.74 -9.41
CA LEU A 250 6.03 6.55 -10.69
C LEU A 250 7.55 6.70 -10.55
N LEU A 251 8.01 7.68 -9.78
CA LEU A 251 9.44 7.89 -9.53
C LEU A 251 10.07 6.75 -8.74
N GLN A 252 9.31 6.11 -7.84
CA GLN A 252 9.76 4.88 -7.16
C GLN A 252 9.97 3.74 -8.15
N MET A 253 9.13 3.61 -9.19
CA MET A 253 9.33 2.59 -10.22
C MET A 253 10.59 2.86 -11.05
N ASP A 254 10.95 4.13 -11.28
CA ASP A 254 12.22 4.49 -11.93
C ASP A 254 13.42 4.03 -11.10
N ARG A 255 13.38 4.23 -9.78
CA ARG A 255 14.43 3.78 -8.86
C ARG A 255 14.52 2.25 -8.82
N LEU A 256 13.39 1.56 -8.80
CA LEU A 256 13.38 0.10 -8.84
C LEU A 256 13.93 -0.43 -10.17
N ALA A 257 13.51 0.14 -11.30
CA ALA A 257 14.01 -0.25 -12.62
C ALA A 257 15.53 -0.12 -12.70
N LYS A 258 16.08 0.99 -12.20
CA LYS A 258 17.53 1.20 -12.12
C LYS A 258 18.21 0.19 -11.20
N ALA A 259 17.65 -0.07 -10.01
CA ALA A 259 18.19 -1.05 -9.09
C ALA A 259 18.25 -2.46 -9.70
N ILE A 260 17.21 -2.86 -10.45
CA ILE A 260 17.19 -4.13 -11.17
C ILE A 260 18.22 -4.17 -12.30
N GLU A 261 18.36 -3.10 -13.08
CA GLU A 261 19.35 -3.04 -14.17
C GLU A 261 20.79 -3.18 -13.68
N GLU A 262 21.11 -2.59 -12.54
CA GLU A 262 22.43 -2.64 -11.93
C GLU A 262 22.62 -3.85 -10.98
N GLY A 263 21.54 -4.56 -10.63
CA GLY A 263 21.57 -5.67 -9.67
C GLY A 263 21.88 -5.21 -8.25
N ASP A 264 21.66 -3.93 -7.94
CA ASP A 264 21.99 -3.30 -6.67
C ASP A 264 20.73 -2.73 -5.97
N ALA A 265 20.26 -3.42 -4.93
CA ALA A 265 19.12 -3.00 -4.13
C ALA A 265 19.38 -1.70 -3.34
N SER A 266 20.63 -1.25 -3.18
CA SER A 266 20.95 -0.01 -2.46
C SER A 266 20.39 1.21 -3.15
N ILE A 267 20.25 1.16 -4.48
CA ILE A 267 19.69 2.22 -5.33
C ILE A 267 18.22 2.51 -5.04
N TYR A 268 17.46 1.50 -4.60
CA TYR A 268 16.08 1.68 -4.22
C TYR A 268 15.96 2.37 -2.86
N GLU A 269 15.39 3.57 -2.83
CA GLU A 269 15.09 4.29 -1.60
C GLU A 269 13.58 4.35 -1.40
N PRO A 270 13.03 3.62 -0.40
CA PRO A 270 11.59 3.62 -0.14
C PRO A 270 11.13 4.98 0.38
N ILE A 271 9.84 5.27 0.21
CA ILE A 271 9.26 6.48 0.80
C ILE A 271 9.21 6.35 2.32
N ILE A 272 9.67 7.39 3.03
CA ILE A 272 9.52 7.52 4.47
C ILE A 272 8.86 8.88 4.75
N ILE A 273 7.66 8.85 5.35
CA ILE A 273 6.96 10.06 5.77
C ILE A 273 7.47 10.55 7.15
N ARG A 274 7.17 11.81 7.45
CA ARG A 274 7.59 12.48 8.70
C ARG A 274 6.38 12.86 9.56
#